data_1e4bbe85a729ed924fcc2deb247cdd90
#
_entry.id   1e4bbe85a729ed924fcc2deb247cdd90
#
_cell.length_a   1.000
_cell.length_b   1.000
_cell.length_c   1.000
_cell.angle_alpha   90.00
_cell.angle_beta   90.00
_cell.angle_gamma   90.00
#
_symmetry.space_group_name_H-M   'P 1'
#
loop_
_entity.id
_entity.type
_entity.pdbx_description
1 polymer ?
#
loop_
_entity_poly.entity_id
_entity_poly.type
_entity_poly.pdbx_seq_one_letter_code
_entity_poly.pdbx_strand_id
1 'polypeptide(L)'
;MLAVTAALAGQGLDKYVALITDGRFSGATRGASFGHCSPEAASGGPIGLVKNGDRISFDIPNYAIKLEVSDEELEKRRSEWQAPELKVTGCLRRYAKSVSGADEGAVLQ
;
A
#
# COMPACT_ATOMS: atom_id res chain seq x y z
N MET A 1 5.90 5.92 -8.21
CA MET A 1 6.78 5.87 -7.02
C MET A 1 8.16 6.49 -7.24
N LEU A 2 8.68 6.54 -8.48
CA LEU A 2 10.01 7.09 -8.75
C LEU A 2 10.22 8.52 -8.19
N ALA A 3 9.26 9.41 -8.34
CA ALA A 3 9.37 10.78 -7.83
C ALA A 3 9.51 10.83 -6.29
N VAL A 4 8.80 9.96 -5.58
CA VAL A 4 8.86 9.88 -4.11
C VAL A 4 10.19 9.32 -3.64
N THR A 5 10.66 8.22 -4.24
CA THR A 5 11.96 7.62 -3.89
C THR A 5 13.12 8.57 -4.24
N ALA A 6 13.05 9.27 -5.37
CA ALA A 6 14.06 10.27 -5.75
C ALA A 6 14.08 11.47 -4.77
N ALA A 7 12.91 11.95 -4.33
CA ALA A 7 12.83 13.03 -3.35
C ALA A 7 13.42 12.63 -2.00
N LEU A 8 13.10 11.42 -1.50
CA LEU A 8 13.68 10.90 -0.26
C LEU A 8 15.21 10.77 -0.35
N ALA A 9 15.70 10.21 -1.43
CA ALA A 9 17.15 10.05 -1.64
C ALA A 9 17.85 11.42 -1.81
N GLY A 10 17.24 12.35 -2.54
CA GLY A 10 17.77 13.70 -2.74
C GLY A 10 17.86 14.53 -1.46
N GLN A 11 16.98 14.25 -0.48
CA GLN A 11 17.01 14.89 0.84
C GLN A 11 17.86 14.12 1.87
N GLY A 12 18.46 12.98 1.49
CA GLY A 12 19.23 12.12 2.40
C GLY A 12 18.39 11.41 3.45
N LEU A 13 17.07 11.31 3.24
CA LEU A 13 16.13 10.69 4.16
C LEU A 13 16.01 9.17 3.96
N ASP A 14 16.52 8.63 2.89
CA ASP A 14 16.48 7.21 2.53
C ASP A 14 17.10 6.28 3.58
N LYS A 15 17.92 6.82 4.48
CA LYS A 15 18.54 6.08 5.61
C LYS A 15 17.68 6.06 6.88
N TYR A 16 16.70 6.95 6.98
CA TYR A 16 15.94 7.19 8.21
C TYR A 16 14.45 6.98 8.05
N VAL A 17 13.95 6.93 6.82
CA VAL A 17 12.54 6.83 6.51
C VAL A 17 12.28 5.57 5.70
N ALA A 18 11.38 4.72 6.19
CA ALA A 18 10.85 3.60 5.43
C ALA A 18 9.70 4.07 4.51
N LEU A 19 9.64 3.52 3.31
CA LEU A 19 8.56 3.79 2.37
C LEU A 19 7.76 2.52 2.13
N ILE A 20 6.45 2.59 2.37
CA ILE A 20 5.51 1.48 2.21
C ILE A 20 4.49 1.85 1.16
N THR A 21 4.14 0.92 0.28
CA THR A 21 3.12 1.12 -0.74
C THR A 21 2.47 -0.21 -1.15
N ASP A 22 1.21 -0.17 -1.50
CA ASP A 22 0.52 -1.26 -2.22
C ASP A 22 0.79 -1.23 -3.73
N GLY A 23 1.42 -0.16 -4.22
CA GLY A 23 1.91 -0.05 -5.59
C GLY A 23 3.30 -0.66 -5.79
N ARG A 24 3.93 -0.29 -6.90
CA ARG A 24 5.24 -0.82 -7.33
C ARG A 24 6.34 0.22 -7.22
N PHE A 25 7.53 -0.24 -6.89
CA PHE A 25 8.76 0.51 -7.09
C PHE A 25 9.37 0.18 -8.44
N SER A 26 10.00 1.18 -9.07
CA SER A 26 10.77 1.00 -10.29
C SER A 26 12.04 1.85 -10.22
N GLY A 27 13.06 1.46 -10.99
CA GLY A 27 14.36 2.14 -11.02
C GLY A 27 15.21 1.84 -9.79
N ALA A 28 16.13 2.75 -9.49
CA ALA A 28 17.06 2.61 -8.37
C ALA A 28 16.41 3.03 -7.05
N THR A 29 15.70 2.11 -6.42
CA THR A 29 15.12 2.32 -5.08
C THR A 29 16.21 2.16 -4.02
N ARG A 30 16.26 3.06 -3.04
CA ARG A 30 17.22 3.08 -1.93
C ARG A 30 16.49 3.14 -0.59
N GLY A 31 17.15 2.60 0.45
CA GLY A 31 16.58 2.56 1.79
C GLY A 31 15.57 1.43 2.01
N ALA A 32 14.88 1.48 3.14
CA ALA A 32 13.83 0.52 3.48
C ALA A 32 12.56 0.80 2.66
N SER A 33 12.32 -0.02 1.64
CA SER A 33 11.20 0.17 0.72
C SER A 33 10.43 -1.13 0.56
N PHE A 34 9.14 -1.10 0.93
CA PHE A 34 8.24 -2.24 0.94
C PHE A 34 7.11 -1.97 -0.07
N GLY A 35 7.16 -2.66 -1.18
CA GLY A 35 6.15 -2.57 -2.24
C GLY A 35 5.21 -3.77 -2.24
N HIS A 36 4.18 -3.69 -3.07
CA HIS A 36 3.17 -4.76 -3.25
C HIS A 36 2.50 -5.19 -1.94
N CYS A 37 2.33 -4.26 -0.97
CA CYS A 37 1.60 -4.56 0.25
C CYS A 37 0.16 -4.96 -0.11
N SER A 38 -0.21 -6.17 0.26
CA SER A 38 -1.50 -6.78 -0.10
C SER A 38 -2.27 -7.18 1.16
N PRO A 39 -3.62 -7.11 1.10
CA PRO A 39 -4.43 -6.53 0.02
C PRO A 39 -4.22 -5.04 -0.14
N GLU A 40 -4.43 -4.51 -1.37
CA GLU A 40 -4.32 -3.08 -1.66
C GLU A 40 -5.40 -2.26 -0.93
N ALA A 41 -5.13 -0.98 -0.71
CA ALA A 41 -6.12 -0.05 -0.14
C ALA A 41 -7.42 -0.02 -0.95
N ALA A 42 -7.34 -0.10 -2.27
CA ALA A 42 -8.51 -0.13 -3.16
C ALA A 42 -9.40 -1.37 -2.92
N SER A 43 -8.82 -2.47 -2.46
CA SER A 43 -9.51 -3.72 -2.08
C SER A 43 -9.88 -3.76 -0.58
N GLY A 44 -9.75 -2.65 0.14
CA GLY A 44 -10.04 -2.57 1.57
C GLY A 44 -8.94 -3.13 2.47
N GLY A 45 -7.72 -3.22 1.96
CA GLY A 45 -6.56 -3.70 2.72
C GLY A 45 -6.17 -2.78 3.87
N PRO A 46 -5.47 -3.30 4.90
CA PRO A 46 -5.09 -2.55 6.10
C PRO A 46 -4.29 -1.28 5.82
N ILE A 47 -3.55 -1.23 4.71
CA ILE A 47 -2.78 -0.05 4.33
C ILE A 47 -3.67 1.18 4.12
N GLY A 48 -4.93 0.98 3.67
CA GLY A 48 -5.92 2.06 3.54
C GLY A 48 -6.46 2.58 4.87
N LEU A 49 -6.21 1.88 5.97
CA LEU A 49 -6.71 2.21 7.31
C LEU A 49 -5.64 2.88 8.19
N VAL A 50 -4.42 3.00 7.71
CA VAL A 50 -3.29 3.60 8.45
C VAL A 50 -3.57 5.08 8.71
N LYS A 51 -3.35 5.51 9.95
CA LYS A 51 -3.44 6.92 10.37
C LYS A 51 -2.09 7.42 10.86
N ASN A 52 -1.90 8.73 10.80
CA ASN A 52 -0.69 9.35 11.33
C ASN A 52 -0.49 8.99 12.81
N GLY A 53 0.72 8.56 13.15
CA GLY A 53 1.07 8.12 14.50
C GLY A 53 0.96 6.62 14.74
N ASP A 54 0.34 5.85 13.82
CA ASP A 54 0.32 4.40 13.92
C ASP A 54 1.73 3.83 13.78
N ARG A 55 1.99 2.75 14.53
CA ARG A 55 3.24 1.98 14.41
C ARG A 55 3.06 0.83 13.44
N ILE A 56 4.08 0.62 12.62
CA ILE A 56 4.15 -0.51 11.70
C ILE A 56 5.44 -1.27 12.00
N SER A 57 5.34 -2.56 12.26
CA SER A 57 6.49 -3.45 12.46
C SER A 57 6.79 -4.25 11.20
N PHE A 58 8.07 -4.49 10.98
CA PHE A 58 8.59 -5.28 9.88
C PHE A 58 9.42 -6.43 10.44
N ASP A 59 9.09 -7.63 10.04
CA ASP A 59 9.86 -8.83 10.32
C ASP A 59 10.31 -9.45 9.00
N ILE A 60 11.47 -9.00 8.52
CA ILE A 60 12.02 -9.43 7.23
C ILE A 60 12.33 -10.93 7.22
N PRO A 61 12.96 -11.52 8.27
CA PRO A 61 13.21 -12.95 8.32
C PRO A 61 11.95 -13.82 8.18
N ASN A 62 10.84 -13.38 8.76
CA ASN A 62 9.57 -14.10 8.73
C ASN A 62 8.60 -13.59 7.64
N TYR A 63 9.05 -12.67 6.78
CA TYR A 63 8.24 -12.08 5.71
C TYR A 63 6.92 -11.45 6.20
N ALA A 64 6.95 -10.81 7.36
CA ALA A 64 5.77 -10.24 7.99
C ALA A 64 5.85 -8.71 8.08
N ILE A 65 4.71 -8.08 7.83
CA ILE A 65 4.47 -6.66 8.09
C ILE A 65 3.19 -6.55 8.91
N LYS A 66 3.21 -5.75 9.95
CA LYS A 66 2.08 -5.63 10.87
C LYS A 66 1.81 -4.19 11.24
N LEU A 67 0.55 -3.79 11.14
CA LEU A 67 0.03 -2.57 11.71
C LEU A 67 -0.31 -2.80 13.18
N GLU A 68 0.39 -2.10 14.09
CA GLU A 68 0.27 -2.24 15.54
C GLU A 68 -0.96 -1.48 16.09
N VAL A 69 -2.12 -1.88 15.62
CA VAL A 69 -3.42 -1.35 16.02
C VAL A 69 -4.31 -2.52 16.45
N SER A 70 -5.17 -2.34 17.45
CA SER A 70 -6.07 -3.40 17.90
C SER A 70 -7.10 -3.76 16.83
N ASP A 71 -7.55 -5.01 16.85
CA ASP A 71 -8.54 -5.50 15.88
C ASP A 71 -9.86 -4.70 15.98
N GLU A 72 -10.26 -4.30 17.18
CA GLU A 72 -11.46 -3.48 17.40
C GLU A 72 -11.33 -2.11 16.71
N GLU A 73 -10.17 -1.45 16.85
CA GLU A 73 -9.94 -0.16 16.20
C GLU A 73 -9.84 -0.33 14.66
N LEU A 74 -9.25 -1.42 14.18
CA LEU A 74 -9.20 -1.72 12.75
C LEU A 74 -10.61 -1.95 12.18
N GLU A 75 -11.46 -2.70 12.86
CA GLU A 75 -12.84 -2.90 12.43
C GLU A 75 -13.65 -1.59 12.45
N LYS A 76 -13.44 -0.75 13.46
CA LYS A 76 -14.03 0.59 13.50
C LYS A 76 -13.59 1.42 12.28
N ARG A 77 -12.28 1.48 12.01
CA ARG A 77 -11.74 2.21 10.86
C ARG A 77 -12.26 1.64 9.54
N ARG A 78 -12.43 0.33 9.45
CA ARG A 78 -13.00 -0.35 8.27
C ARG A 78 -14.45 0.03 8.05
N SER A 79 -15.25 0.14 9.11
CA SER A 79 -16.65 0.57 9.00
C SER A 79 -16.80 2.03 8.55
N GLU A 80 -15.82 2.87 8.87
CA GLU A 80 -15.77 4.29 8.47
C GLU A 80 -15.15 4.48 7.08
N TRP A 81 -14.38 3.49 6.60
CA TRP A 81 -13.65 3.59 5.34
C TRP A 81 -14.58 3.48 4.14
N GLN A 82 -14.40 4.37 3.19
CA GLN A 82 -15.13 4.34 1.93
C GLN A 82 -14.12 4.27 0.78
N ALA A 83 -14.33 3.31 -0.11
CA ALA A 83 -13.51 3.21 -1.31
C ALA A 83 -13.62 4.52 -2.12
N PRO A 84 -12.48 5.11 -2.53
CA PRO A 84 -12.51 6.30 -3.35
C PRO A 84 -13.23 6.04 -4.68
N GLU A 85 -14.06 6.97 -5.11
CA GLU A 85 -14.76 6.87 -6.39
C GLU A 85 -13.75 6.86 -7.55
N LEU A 86 -13.77 5.79 -8.32
CA LEU A 86 -12.93 5.67 -9.51
C LEU A 86 -13.50 6.52 -10.65
N LYS A 87 -12.88 7.67 -10.91
CA LYS A 87 -13.24 8.58 -12.03
C LYS A 87 -12.71 8.07 -13.37
N VAL A 88 -12.99 6.81 -13.68
CA VAL A 88 -12.56 6.16 -14.92
C VAL A 88 -13.76 5.67 -15.72
N THR A 89 -13.64 5.68 -17.05
CA THR A 89 -14.69 5.28 -17.99
C THR A 89 -14.16 4.24 -18.99
N GLY A 90 -15.05 3.67 -19.79
CA GLY A 90 -14.71 2.77 -20.88
C GLY A 90 -13.97 1.51 -20.41
N CYS A 91 -12.87 1.18 -21.09
CA CYS A 91 -12.09 -0.03 -20.82
C CYS A 91 -11.46 -0.03 -19.41
N LEU A 92 -11.01 1.12 -18.90
CA LEU A 92 -10.42 1.22 -17.56
C LEU A 92 -11.45 0.93 -16.47
N ARG A 93 -12.71 1.31 -16.67
CA ARG A 93 -13.79 0.98 -15.73
C ARG A 93 -14.08 -0.52 -15.70
N ARG A 94 -14.05 -1.16 -16.86
CA ARG A 94 -14.22 -2.63 -16.95
C ARG A 94 -13.04 -3.35 -16.29
N TYR A 95 -11.82 -2.93 -16.60
CA TYR A 95 -10.61 -3.46 -15.98
C TYR A 95 -10.67 -3.37 -14.46
N ALA A 96 -10.95 -2.19 -13.90
CA ALA A 96 -11.03 -1.98 -12.46
C ALA A 96 -12.07 -2.85 -11.74
N LYS A 97 -13.11 -3.31 -12.44
CA LYS A 97 -14.14 -4.19 -11.89
C LYS A 97 -13.79 -5.68 -11.93
N SER A 98 -12.88 -6.06 -12.84
CA SER A 98 -12.63 -7.47 -13.17
C SER A 98 -11.22 -7.92 -12.80
N VAL A 99 -10.32 -7.00 -12.45
CA VAL A 99 -8.94 -7.34 -12.10
C VAL A 99 -8.87 -7.83 -10.66
N SER A 100 -8.16 -8.94 -10.44
CA SER A 100 -7.81 -9.44 -9.10
C SER A 100 -6.66 -8.63 -8.49
N GLY A 101 -6.38 -8.87 -7.21
CA GLY A 101 -5.24 -8.28 -6.50
C GLY A 101 -3.90 -8.59 -7.18
N ALA A 102 -2.90 -7.74 -6.93
CA ALA A 102 -1.56 -7.93 -7.49
C ALA A 102 -0.88 -9.20 -6.95
N ASP A 103 -1.19 -9.61 -5.73
CA ASP A 103 -0.75 -10.86 -5.08
C ASP A 103 -1.38 -12.10 -5.72
N GLU A 104 -2.53 -11.96 -6.36
CA GLU A 104 -3.20 -13.01 -7.15
C GLU A 104 -2.85 -12.95 -8.64
N GLY A 105 -1.89 -12.13 -9.02
CA GLY A 105 -1.37 -12.00 -10.38
C GLY A 105 -2.03 -10.92 -11.24
N ALA A 106 -2.94 -10.11 -10.70
CA ALA A 106 -3.67 -9.05 -11.41
C ALA A 106 -4.35 -9.55 -12.69
N VAL A 107 -4.98 -10.71 -12.61
CA VAL A 107 -5.69 -11.35 -13.73
C VAL A 107 -7.13 -10.86 -13.83
N LEU A 108 -7.68 -10.87 -15.03
CA LEU A 108 -9.10 -10.56 -15.26
C LEU A 108 -9.96 -11.79 -14.95
N GLN A 109 -10.99 -11.57 -14.16
CA GLN A 109 -11.99 -12.57 -13.78
C GLN A 109 -13.37 -12.19 -14.33
#